data_f89eada1cac20e55cec5d869bb056940
#
_entry.id   f89eada1cac20e55cec5d869bb056940
#
_cell.length_a   1.000
_cell.length_b   1.000
_cell.length_c   1.000
_cell.angle_alpha   90.00
_cell.angle_beta   90.00
_cell.angle_gamma   90.00
#
_symmetry.space_group_name_H-M   'P 1'
#
loop_
_entity.id
_entity.type
_entity.pdbx_description
1 polymer ?
#
loop_
_entity_poly.entity_id
_entity_poly.type
_entity_poly.pdbx_seq_one_letter_code
_entity_poly.pdbx_strand_id
1 'polypeptide(L)'
;MIFDLNTVKEHLRITHHLEDVLLMAYMAAAQDWAESFLGKPLADFETLPGTVLAGLLLHTALLYESREGEFVEKNLQAIRLLYYPYRQVNV
;
A
#
# COMPACT_ATOMS: atom_id res chain seq x y z
N MET A 1 9.77 -0.72 10.92
CA MET A 1 8.31 -0.73 10.72
C MET A 1 7.92 -1.75 9.69
N ILE A 2 6.80 -2.42 9.88
CA ILE A 2 6.29 -3.41 8.96
C ILE A 2 4.89 -3.01 8.50
N PHE A 3 4.49 -3.52 7.34
CA PHE A 3 3.16 -3.27 6.80
C PHE A 3 2.19 -4.30 7.38
N ASP A 4 1.53 -3.96 8.48
CA ASP A 4 0.56 -4.81 9.13
C ASP A 4 -0.70 -4.03 9.49
N LEU A 5 -1.71 -4.74 9.99
CA LEU A 5 -3.00 -4.14 10.31
C LEU A 5 -2.87 -3.04 11.37
N ASN A 6 -2.04 -3.26 12.38
CA ASN A 6 -1.87 -2.26 13.45
C ASN A 6 -1.27 -0.97 12.89
N THR A 7 -0.25 -1.09 12.04
CA THR A 7 0.38 0.07 11.42
C THR A 7 -0.61 0.84 10.55
N VAL A 8 -1.42 0.13 9.78
CA VAL A 8 -2.44 0.74 8.94
C VAL A 8 -3.48 1.46 9.80
N LYS A 9 -3.95 0.83 10.87
CA LYS A 9 -4.94 1.44 11.76
C LYS A 9 -4.39 2.69 12.44
N GLU A 10 -3.13 2.66 12.86
CA GLU A 10 -2.48 3.85 13.42
C GLU A 10 -2.42 4.98 12.39
N HIS A 11 -2.06 4.66 11.16
CA HIS A 11 -1.99 5.66 10.08
C HIS A 11 -3.35 6.29 9.82
N LEU A 12 -4.43 5.49 9.86
CA LEU A 12 -5.78 5.96 9.62
C LEU A 12 -6.49 6.44 10.88
N ARG A 13 -5.85 6.31 12.03
CA ARG A 13 -6.40 6.69 13.35
C ARG A 13 -7.69 5.93 13.66
N ILE A 14 -7.71 4.64 13.34
CA ILE A 14 -8.84 3.76 13.63
C ILE A 14 -8.56 3.00 14.91
N THR A 15 -9.49 3.09 15.87
CA THR A 15 -9.34 2.45 17.18
C THR A 15 -10.29 1.29 17.41
N HIS A 16 -11.30 1.12 16.53
CA HIS A 16 -12.26 0.01 16.64
C HIS A 16 -11.86 -1.12 15.71
N HIS A 17 -12.57 -2.25 15.81
CA HIS A 17 -12.29 -3.45 15.04
C HIS A 17 -13.39 -3.78 14.02
N LEU A 18 -14.34 -2.89 13.82
CA LEU A 18 -15.51 -3.14 12.97
C LEU A 18 -15.17 -3.36 11.50
N GLU A 19 -14.07 -2.78 11.04
CA GLU A 19 -13.69 -2.84 9.63
C GLU A 19 -12.36 -3.56 9.41
N ASP A 20 -11.92 -4.37 10.37
CA ASP A 20 -10.61 -5.03 10.25
C ASP A 20 -10.52 -5.92 9.02
N VAL A 21 -11.56 -6.71 8.73
CA VAL A 21 -11.55 -7.59 7.57
C VAL A 21 -11.49 -6.79 6.26
N LEU A 22 -12.24 -5.70 6.20
CA LEU A 22 -12.23 -4.81 5.04
C LEU A 22 -10.86 -4.17 4.83
N LEU A 23 -10.25 -3.69 5.93
CA LEU A 23 -8.91 -3.12 5.86
C LEU A 23 -7.88 -4.12 5.38
N MET A 24 -7.98 -5.37 5.86
CA MET A 24 -7.07 -6.43 5.42
C MET A 24 -7.21 -6.70 3.92
N ALA A 25 -8.43 -6.64 3.40
CA ALA A 25 -8.66 -6.79 1.96
C ALA A 25 -8.01 -5.65 1.17
N TYR A 26 -8.13 -4.42 1.66
CA TYR A 26 -7.49 -3.27 1.02
C TYR A 26 -5.97 -3.36 1.10
N MET A 27 -5.43 -3.83 2.22
CA MET A 27 -3.99 -4.05 2.36
C MET A 27 -3.49 -5.09 1.35
N ALA A 28 -4.24 -6.17 1.18
CA ALA A 28 -3.88 -7.20 0.19
C ALA A 28 -3.90 -6.64 -1.22
N ALA A 29 -4.90 -5.84 -1.55
CA ALA A 29 -4.98 -5.20 -2.87
C ALA A 29 -3.82 -4.23 -3.10
N ALA A 30 -3.49 -3.43 -2.10
CA ALA A 30 -2.36 -2.51 -2.19
C ALA A 30 -1.04 -3.25 -2.36
N GLN A 31 -0.86 -4.35 -1.63
CA GLN A 31 0.33 -5.17 -1.73
C GLN A 31 0.45 -5.82 -3.11
N ASP A 32 -0.63 -6.39 -3.62
CA ASP A 32 -0.62 -7.01 -4.95
C ASP A 32 -0.25 -5.99 -6.03
N TRP A 33 -0.82 -4.81 -5.95
CA TRP A 33 -0.51 -3.75 -6.90
C TRP A 33 0.97 -3.34 -6.80
N ALA A 34 1.47 -3.18 -5.57
CA ALA A 34 2.86 -2.81 -5.34
C ALA A 34 3.82 -3.88 -5.89
N GLU A 35 3.56 -5.14 -5.59
CA GLU A 35 4.40 -6.24 -6.05
C GLU A 35 4.40 -6.35 -7.57
N SER A 36 3.25 -6.14 -8.18
CA SER A 36 3.14 -6.12 -9.64
C SER A 36 3.97 -4.98 -10.24
N PHE A 37 3.89 -3.79 -9.66
CA PHE A 37 4.68 -2.63 -10.14
C PHE A 37 6.17 -2.80 -9.89
N LEU A 38 6.53 -3.29 -8.71
CA LEU A 38 7.93 -3.49 -8.32
C LEU A 38 8.60 -4.64 -9.08
N GLY A 39 7.83 -5.61 -9.54
CA GLY A 39 8.35 -6.78 -10.24
C GLY A 39 8.93 -7.83 -9.29
N LYS A 40 8.63 -7.74 -8.00
CA LYS A 40 9.07 -8.75 -7.02
C LYS A 40 8.18 -8.71 -5.78
N PRO A 41 8.12 -9.83 -5.02
CA PRO A 41 7.37 -9.87 -3.77
C PRO A 41 7.99 -8.98 -2.70
N LEU A 42 7.16 -8.46 -1.79
CA LEU A 42 7.66 -7.67 -0.67
C LEU A 42 8.60 -8.47 0.23
N ALA A 43 8.39 -9.79 0.30
CA ALA A 43 9.24 -10.67 1.09
C ALA A 43 10.70 -10.71 0.62
N ASP A 44 10.96 -10.30 -0.63
CA ASP A 44 12.31 -10.26 -1.16
C ASP A 44 13.13 -9.08 -0.61
N PHE A 45 12.49 -8.12 0.03
CA PHE A 45 13.21 -7.06 0.72
C PHE A 45 13.69 -7.58 2.07
N GLU A 46 14.95 -7.41 2.37
CA GLU A 46 15.49 -7.74 3.68
C GLU A 46 14.84 -6.86 4.75
N THR A 47 14.77 -5.56 4.46
CA THR A 47 14.04 -4.59 5.26
C THR A 47 13.21 -3.76 4.30
N LEU A 48 11.92 -3.63 4.58
CA LEU A 48 11.02 -2.87 3.72
C LEU A 48 11.43 -1.40 3.71
N PRO A 49 11.78 -0.83 2.53
CA PRO A 49 12.15 0.59 2.48
C PRO A 49 11.03 1.50 2.94
N GLY A 50 11.40 2.60 3.61
CA GLY A 50 10.43 3.54 4.13
C GLY A 50 9.49 4.12 3.09
N THR A 51 10.01 4.40 1.87
CA THR A 51 9.16 4.93 0.79
C THR A 51 8.19 3.88 0.26
N VAL A 52 8.58 2.61 0.24
CA VAL A 52 7.67 1.53 -0.15
C VAL A 52 6.57 1.37 0.90
N LEU A 53 6.95 1.38 2.18
CA LEU A 53 5.96 1.33 3.26
C LEU A 53 5.01 2.53 3.18
N ALA A 54 5.53 3.73 2.96
CA ALA A 54 4.70 4.93 2.82
C ALA A 54 3.72 4.79 1.66
N GLY A 55 4.17 4.23 0.54
CA GLY A 55 3.30 3.99 -0.61
C GLY A 55 2.20 2.99 -0.31
N LEU A 56 2.53 1.92 0.41
CA LEU A 56 1.54 0.91 0.81
C LEU A 56 0.47 1.51 1.74
N LEU A 57 0.91 2.32 2.71
CA LEU A 57 -0.02 2.98 3.63
C LEU A 57 -0.91 3.98 2.89
N LEU A 58 -0.33 4.77 1.99
CA LEU A 58 -1.07 5.73 1.20
C LEU A 58 -2.10 5.02 0.29
N HIS A 59 -1.69 3.95 -0.37
CA HIS A 59 -2.57 3.21 -1.25
C HIS A 59 -3.74 2.60 -0.47
N THR A 60 -3.45 1.99 0.68
CA THR A 60 -4.49 1.42 1.55
C THR A 60 -5.46 2.51 2.00
N ALA A 61 -4.95 3.68 2.39
CA ALA A 61 -5.78 4.80 2.80
C ALA A 61 -6.68 5.28 1.66
N LEU A 62 -6.16 5.35 0.45
CA LEU A 62 -6.94 5.74 -0.72
C LEU A 62 -8.09 4.75 -0.97
N LEU A 63 -7.81 3.45 -0.88
CA LEU A 63 -8.84 2.44 -1.04
C LEU A 63 -9.90 2.54 0.06
N TYR A 64 -9.47 2.80 1.29
CA TYR A 64 -10.38 2.91 2.43
C TYR A 64 -11.26 4.15 2.33
N GLU A 65 -10.71 5.27 1.87
CA GLU A 65 -11.42 6.55 1.81
C GLU A 65 -12.17 6.76 0.50
N SER A 66 -11.84 6.00 -0.55
CA SER A 66 -12.49 6.12 -1.84
C SER A 66 -13.86 5.46 -1.82
N ARG A 67 -14.82 6.12 -2.46
CA ARG A 67 -16.16 5.56 -2.65
C ARG A 67 -16.40 5.38 -4.13
N GLU A 68 -16.79 4.16 -4.52
CA GLU A 68 -17.36 3.86 -5.84
C GLU A 68 -16.68 4.55 -7.02
N GLY A 69 -15.40 4.24 -7.22
CA GLY A 69 -14.71 4.71 -8.42
C GLY A 69 -14.12 6.11 -8.35
N GLU A 70 -14.10 6.74 -7.20
CA GLU A 70 -13.42 8.02 -7.01
C GLU A 70 -11.90 7.88 -6.98
N PHE A 71 -11.39 6.78 -7.46
CA PHE A 71 -9.96 6.50 -7.46
C PHE A 71 -9.29 7.34 -8.54
N VAL A 72 -8.48 8.31 -8.14
CA VAL A 72 -7.91 9.29 -9.04
C VAL A 72 -6.54 8.85 -9.52
N GLU A 73 -6.34 8.83 -10.83
CA GLU A 73 -5.08 8.38 -11.45
C GLU A 73 -3.86 9.15 -10.96
N LYS A 74 -4.00 10.45 -10.67
CA LYS A 74 -2.87 11.24 -10.16
C LYS A 74 -2.36 10.74 -8.81
N ASN A 75 -3.26 10.16 -8.00
CA ASN A 75 -2.86 9.57 -6.71
C ASN A 75 -2.03 8.31 -6.93
N LEU A 76 -2.37 7.52 -7.95
CA LEU A 76 -1.59 6.35 -8.33
C LEU A 76 -0.21 6.76 -8.83
N GLN A 77 -0.11 7.87 -9.56
CA GLN A 77 1.19 8.37 -10.01
C GLN A 77 2.10 8.73 -8.83
N ALA A 78 1.55 9.36 -7.80
CA ALA A 78 2.31 9.66 -6.58
C ALA A 78 2.85 8.38 -5.93
N ILE A 79 2.01 7.35 -5.87
CA ILE A 79 2.40 6.04 -5.32
C ILE A 79 3.49 5.40 -6.18
N ARG A 80 3.36 5.45 -7.51
CA ARG A 80 4.39 4.94 -8.43
C ARG A 80 5.74 5.59 -8.18
N LEU A 81 5.75 6.91 -7.93
CA LEU A 81 7.00 7.63 -7.66
C LEU A 81 7.68 7.13 -6.39
N LEU A 82 6.90 6.74 -5.38
CA LEU A 82 7.46 6.19 -4.14
C LEU A 82 8.08 4.81 -4.37
N TYR A 83 7.54 4.03 -5.30
CA TYR A 83 8.03 2.68 -5.58
C TYR A 83 9.12 2.64 -6.64
N TYR A 84 9.19 3.63 -7.50
CA TYR A 84 10.02 3.61 -8.70
C TYR A 84 11.50 3.27 -8.43
N PRO A 85 12.15 3.84 -7.39
CA PRO A 85 13.57 3.52 -7.14
C PRO A 85 13.85 2.05 -6.86
N TYR A 86 12.83 1.30 -6.47
CA TYR A 86 12.98 -0.12 -6.11
C TYR A 86 12.40 -1.06 -7.16
N ARG A 87 11.89 -0.50 -8.24
CA ARG A 87 11.30 -1.31 -9.30
C ARG A 87 12.36 -2.10 -10.05
N GLN A 88 12.14 -3.40 -10.20
CA GLN A 88 12.99 -4.25 -11.02
C GLN A 88 12.48 -4.22 -12.45
N VAL A 89 13.35 -3.83 -13.36
CA VAL A 89 13.04 -3.81 -14.78
C VAL A 89 13.61 -5.09 -15.39
N ASN A 90 12.74 -5.95 -15.89
CA ASN A 90 13.14 -7.11 -16.66
C ASN A 90 13.40 -6.65 -18.08
N VAL A 91 14.66 -6.63 -18.43
CA VAL A 91 15.08 -6.26 -19.79
C VAL A 91 15.30 -7.52 -20.60
#